data_b911727f5e991d6cf88e5881e9d7e4f8
#
_entry.id   b911727f5e991d6cf88e5881e9d7e4f8
#
_cell.length_a   1.000
_cell.length_b   1.000
_cell.length_c   1.000
_cell.angle_alpha   90.00
_cell.angle_beta   90.00
_cell.angle_gamma   90.00
#
_symmetry.space_group_name_H-M   'P 1'
#
loop_
_entity.id
_entity.type
_entity.pdbx_description
1 polymer ?
#
loop_
_entity_poly.entity_id
_entity_poly.type
_entity_poly.pdbx_seq_one_letter_code
_entity_poly.pdbx_strand_id
1 'polypeptide(L)'
;GFKKTPENFCIVDYDTLLRRPKAELARVVSFLGLEPCTFNFKNIDGEVVAERDEEAWNIVGLHDIRPKLGRQHAYDSRAALGDLYTTFLQPEFWKSGRKKPAPQLIDIQLAANIRGDFDKGWKIAQQLERVSPGDDRAAFNRGWHLLHQGHLREGMILLDRGRAEGVFGNRPMSGQPLWDGRSGGDVLLVLEGGFGDQIHQVRFAKDIAQRGCRVIVSCSPELAPLIKDCAGVSAVCQHMAGGGVYHDWQVAGMSAVVQLGY
;
A
#
# COMPACT_ATOMS: atom_id res chain seq x y z
N GLY A 1 -3.14 -9.62 18.05
CA GLY A 1 -2.56 -10.62 17.19
C GLY A 1 -1.55 -11.51 17.90
N PHE A 2 -0.29 -11.48 17.52
CA PHE A 2 0.77 -12.41 17.97
C PHE A 2 0.86 -12.62 19.50
N LYS A 3 0.72 -11.57 20.30
CA LYS A 3 0.79 -11.70 21.78
C LYS A 3 -0.39 -12.44 22.42
N LYS A 4 -1.55 -12.53 21.72
CA LYS A 4 -2.76 -13.18 22.24
C LYS A 4 -2.86 -14.64 21.82
N THR A 5 -2.36 -14.97 20.63
CA THR A 5 -2.44 -16.30 20.01
C THR A 5 -1.12 -16.62 19.31
N PRO A 6 0.00 -16.74 20.08
CA PRO A 6 1.32 -16.96 19.49
C PRO A 6 1.40 -18.29 18.70
N GLU A 7 0.56 -19.24 19.05
CA GLU A 7 0.43 -20.55 18.37
C GLU A 7 -0.05 -20.44 16.92
N ASN A 8 -0.71 -19.34 16.55
CA ASN A 8 -1.20 -19.09 15.19
C ASN A 8 -0.16 -18.43 14.27
N PHE A 9 1.08 -18.27 14.77
CA PHE A 9 2.13 -17.60 14.03
C PHE A 9 3.42 -18.42 14.01
N CYS A 10 4.00 -18.58 12.83
CA CYS A 10 5.33 -19.14 12.67
C CYS A 10 6.30 -18.02 12.23
N ILE A 11 7.08 -17.51 13.17
CA ILE A 11 8.06 -16.46 12.86
C ILE A 11 9.32 -17.14 12.29
N VAL A 12 9.71 -16.74 11.09
CA VAL A 12 10.94 -17.17 10.42
C VAL A 12 11.94 -16.03 10.47
N ASP A 13 13.04 -16.26 11.18
CA ASP A 13 14.15 -15.32 11.20
C ASP A 13 15.05 -15.54 9.98
N TYR A 14 15.31 -14.47 9.22
CA TYR A 14 16.06 -14.55 7.97
C TYR A 14 17.48 -15.09 8.15
N ASP A 15 18.21 -14.62 9.14
CA ASP A 15 19.58 -15.07 9.39
C ASP A 15 19.63 -16.53 9.87
N THR A 16 18.60 -16.98 10.59
CA THR A 16 18.46 -18.38 11.00
C THR A 16 18.11 -19.26 9.81
N LEU A 17 17.22 -18.80 8.94
CA LEU A 17 16.88 -19.49 7.70
C LEU A 17 18.12 -19.69 6.82
N LEU A 18 18.95 -18.66 6.65
CA LEU A 18 20.19 -18.77 5.86
C LEU A 18 21.23 -19.70 6.49
N ARG A 19 21.33 -19.72 7.82
CA ARG A 19 22.30 -20.57 8.53
C ARG A 19 21.87 -22.03 8.66
N ARG A 20 20.56 -22.27 8.82
CA ARG A 20 19.99 -23.60 9.10
C ARG A 20 18.69 -23.84 8.29
N PRO A 21 18.75 -23.74 6.96
CA PRO A 21 17.55 -23.74 6.12
C PRO A 21 16.70 -25.00 6.29
N LYS A 22 17.33 -26.18 6.39
CA LYS A 22 16.61 -27.45 6.57
C LYS A 22 15.80 -27.48 7.84
N ALA A 23 16.38 -27.07 8.96
CA ALA A 23 15.73 -27.09 10.26
C ALA A 23 14.59 -26.05 10.32
N GLU A 24 14.82 -24.87 9.77
CA GLU A 24 13.83 -23.80 9.79
C GLU A 24 12.64 -24.09 8.90
N LEU A 25 12.86 -24.65 7.69
CA LEU A 25 11.76 -25.06 6.83
C LEU A 25 11.01 -26.29 7.35
N ALA A 26 11.70 -27.24 8.00
CA ALA A 26 11.00 -28.35 8.67
C ALA A 26 10.06 -27.86 9.78
N ARG A 27 10.48 -26.82 10.51
CA ARG A 27 9.63 -26.17 11.52
C ARG A 27 8.39 -25.50 10.89
N VAL A 28 8.56 -24.83 9.76
CA VAL A 28 7.46 -24.22 8.99
C VAL A 28 6.48 -25.30 8.49
N VAL A 29 7.00 -26.35 7.87
CA VAL A 29 6.18 -27.50 7.38
C VAL A 29 5.37 -28.11 8.51
N SER A 30 6.01 -28.36 9.66
CA SER A 30 5.33 -28.89 10.84
C SER A 30 4.26 -27.93 11.37
N PHE A 31 4.55 -26.62 11.41
CA PHE A 31 3.58 -25.61 11.85
C PHE A 31 2.34 -25.55 10.93
N LEU A 32 2.55 -25.73 9.63
CA LEU A 32 1.46 -25.77 8.64
C LEU A 32 0.69 -27.10 8.61
N GLY A 33 1.12 -28.10 9.39
CA GLY A 33 0.51 -29.43 9.38
C GLY A 33 0.70 -30.18 8.07
N LEU A 34 1.76 -29.85 7.31
CA LEU A 34 2.07 -30.50 6.03
C LEU A 34 2.95 -31.73 6.25
N GLU A 35 2.86 -32.68 5.32
CA GLU A 35 3.76 -33.84 5.29
C GLU A 35 5.23 -33.40 5.14
N PRO A 36 6.16 -34.07 5.85
CA PRO A 36 7.57 -33.77 5.73
C PRO A 36 8.06 -33.88 4.28
N CYS A 37 8.73 -32.85 3.79
CA CYS A 37 9.28 -32.84 2.44
C CYS A 37 10.77 -32.51 2.43
N THR A 38 11.45 -32.86 1.36
CA THR A 38 12.87 -32.57 1.19
C THR A 38 13.04 -31.36 0.28
N PHE A 39 13.74 -30.35 0.79
CA PHE A 39 14.05 -29.13 0.02
C PHE A 39 15.41 -29.21 -0.64
N ASN A 40 15.48 -28.81 -1.90
CA ASN A 40 16.74 -28.68 -2.63
C ASN A 40 17.21 -27.21 -2.56
N PHE A 41 18.31 -26.97 -1.84
CA PHE A 41 18.88 -25.62 -1.69
C PHE A 41 20.04 -25.33 -2.66
N LYS A 42 20.37 -26.25 -3.53
CA LYS A 42 21.53 -26.13 -4.44
C LYS A 42 21.12 -25.86 -5.89
N ASN A 43 19.93 -26.24 -6.24
CA ASN A 43 19.38 -26.03 -7.56
C ASN A 43 17.91 -25.63 -7.41
N ILE A 44 17.69 -24.36 -7.14
CA ILE A 44 16.35 -23.80 -7.03
C ILE A 44 15.97 -23.36 -8.45
N ASP A 45 15.03 -24.09 -9.06
CA ASP A 45 14.46 -23.71 -10.33
C ASP A 45 13.41 -22.62 -10.10
N GLY A 46 13.47 -21.57 -10.88
CA GLY A 46 12.51 -20.52 -10.88
C GLY A 46 12.48 -19.83 -12.24
N GLU A 47 11.32 -19.49 -12.70
CA GLU A 47 11.18 -18.57 -13.82
C GLU A 47 11.73 -17.21 -13.41
N VAL A 48 12.58 -16.64 -14.24
CA VAL A 48 13.14 -15.31 -14.02
C VAL A 48 12.01 -14.30 -14.23
N VAL A 49 11.66 -13.59 -13.15
CA VAL A 49 10.67 -12.50 -13.20
C VAL A 49 11.34 -11.15 -13.48
N ALA A 50 12.66 -11.17 -13.66
CA ALA A 50 13.54 -9.99 -13.73
C ALA A 50 13.19 -8.98 -14.82
N GLU A 51 12.77 -9.43 -15.99
CA GLU A 51 12.48 -8.54 -17.12
C GLU A 51 11.39 -7.51 -16.79
N ARG A 52 10.40 -7.89 -16.00
CA ARG A 52 9.30 -7.01 -15.61
C ARG A 52 9.70 -5.94 -14.59
N ASP A 53 10.60 -6.27 -13.69
CA ASP A 53 11.07 -5.34 -12.66
C ASP A 53 11.99 -4.29 -13.26
N GLU A 54 12.82 -4.66 -14.23
CA GLU A 54 13.72 -3.74 -14.93
C GLU A 54 12.92 -2.74 -15.75
N GLU A 55 11.89 -3.19 -16.49
CA GLU A 55 11.02 -2.32 -17.28
C GLU A 55 10.14 -1.41 -16.40
N ALA A 56 9.61 -1.93 -15.30
CA ALA A 56 8.67 -1.19 -14.46
C ALA A 56 9.35 -0.22 -13.48
N TRP A 57 10.52 -0.61 -12.93
CA TRP A 57 11.15 0.07 -11.80
C TRP A 57 12.58 0.47 -12.05
N ASN A 58 13.17 0.08 -13.19
CA ASN A 58 14.59 0.23 -13.49
C ASN A 58 15.50 -0.37 -12.40
N ILE A 59 15.06 -1.46 -11.79
CA ILE A 59 15.78 -2.20 -10.73
C ILE A 59 16.06 -3.61 -11.23
N VAL A 60 17.30 -3.87 -11.59
CA VAL A 60 17.74 -5.19 -12.05
C VAL A 60 17.75 -6.19 -10.88
N GLY A 61 17.09 -7.31 -11.06
CA GLY A 61 17.17 -8.45 -10.15
C GLY A 61 16.44 -8.29 -8.82
N LEU A 62 15.43 -7.42 -8.75
CA LEU A 62 14.64 -7.22 -7.52
C LEU A 62 13.94 -8.51 -7.06
N HIS A 63 13.38 -9.28 -7.99
CA HIS A 63 12.67 -10.53 -7.72
C HIS A 63 13.34 -11.76 -8.32
N ASP A 64 14.63 -11.69 -8.64
CA ASP A 64 15.36 -12.83 -9.18
C ASP A 64 15.33 -14.02 -8.24
N ILE A 65 14.84 -15.15 -8.72
CA ILE A 65 14.98 -16.43 -8.02
C ILE A 65 16.39 -16.95 -8.28
N ARG A 66 17.18 -17.02 -7.22
CA ARG A 66 18.55 -17.48 -7.30
C ARG A 66 18.64 -18.99 -7.15
N PRO A 67 19.51 -19.66 -7.92
CA PRO A 67 19.63 -21.11 -7.89
C PRO A 67 20.19 -21.66 -6.57
N LYS A 68 20.67 -20.78 -5.68
CA LYS A 68 21.20 -21.18 -4.36
C LYS A 68 20.72 -20.25 -3.28
N LEU A 69 20.31 -20.83 -2.15
CA LEU A 69 20.07 -20.09 -0.94
C LEU A 69 21.39 -19.51 -0.42
N GLY A 70 21.48 -18.22 -0.24
CA GLY A 70 22.67 -17.55 0.28
C GLY A 70 22.40 -16.10 0.67
N ARG A 71 23.29 -15.51 1.45
CA ARG A 71 23.21 -14.07 1.67
C ARG A 71 23.32 -13.36 0.32
N GLN A 72 22.43 -12.43 0.07
CA GLN A 72 22.69 -11.43 -0.95
C GLN A 72 24.00 -10.77 -0.57
N HIS A 73 24.91 -10.59 -1.55
CA HIS A 73 26.05 -9.70 -1.34
C HIS A 73 25.49 -8.41 -0.74
N ALA A 74 26.04 -8.01 0.41
CA ALA A 74 25.72 -6.71 0.94
C ALA A 74 25.90 -5.74 -0.23
N TYR A 75 24.83 -5.08 -0.62
CA TYR A 75 24.92 -4.00 -1.58
C TYR A 75 26.06 -3.12 -1.09
N ASP A 76 27.01 -2.79 -1.93
CA ASP A 76 27.99 -1.79 -1.56
C ASP A 76 27.24 -0.47 -1.46
N SER A 77 26.61 -0.28 -0.29
CA SER A 77 25.82 0.90 0.00
C SER A 77 26.68 2.17 -0.10
N ARG A 78 27.99 2.04 0.03
CA ARG A 78 28.94 3.14 -0.16
C ARG A 78 29.06 3.52 -1.63
N ALA A 79 29.19 2.53 -2.51
CA ALA A 79 29.22 2.76 -3.95
C ALA A 79 27.86 3.26 -4.46
N ALA A 80 26.76 2.72 -3.95
CA ALA A 80 25.41 3.08 -4.38
C ALA A 80 24.95 4.48 -3.91
N LEU A 81 25.34 4.89 -2.69
CA LEU A 81 24.92 6.15 -2.08
C LEU A 81 25.92 7.31 -2.30
N GLY A 82 27.14 7.01 -2.74
CA GLY A 82 28.17 8.06 -2.97
C GLY A 82 28.33 8.99 -1.77
N ASP A 83 28.21 10.28 -1.99
CA ASP A 83 28.36 11.30 -0.94
C ASP A 83 27.27 11.23 0.14
N LEU A 84 26.08 10.70 -0.20
CA LEU A 84 25.00 10.49 0.75
C LEU A 84 25.31 9.39 1.77
N TYR A 85 26.22 8.47 1.46
CA TYR A 85 26.61 7.38 2.36
C TYR A 85 27.10 7.90 3.73
N THR A 86 27.92 8.95 3.72
CA THR A 86 28.43 9.56 4.96
C THR A 86 27.35 10.21 5.79
N THR A 87 26.29 10.72 5.14
CA THR A 87 25.13 11.31 5.81
C THR A 87 24.32 10.25 6.55
N PHE A 88 24.16 9.07 5.95
CA PHE A 88 23.41 7.96 6.55
C PHE A 88 24.23 7.12 7.54
N LEU A 89 25.56 7.07 7.38
CA LEU A 89 26.46 6.36 8.30
C LEU A 89 26.98 7.19 9.45
N GLN A 90 26.65 8.45 9.54
CA GLN A 90 27.09 9.22 10.68
C GLN A 90 26.53 8.58 11.95
N PRO A 91 27.39 8.01 12.82
CA PRO A 91 26.95 7.37 14.06
C PRO A 91 26.17 8.32 14.97
N GLU A 92 26.23 9.60 14.69
CA GLU A 92 25.51 10.67 15.36
C GLU A 92 23.98 10.63 15.19
N PHE A 93 23.45 9.94 14.15
CA PHE A 93 22.01 9.83 13.99
C PHE A 93 21.32 9.06 15.13
N TRP A 94 21.99 8.07 15.71
CA TRP A 94 21.49 7.29 16.86
C TRP A 94 22.43 7.20 18.04
N LYS A 95 23.68 7.65 17.93
CA LYS A 95 24.68 7.64 19.01
C LYS A 95 25.06 9.01 19.52
N SER A 96 24.82 10.08 18.78
CA SER A 96 25.09 11.41 19.29
C SER A 96 24.04 11.76 20.34
N GLY A 97 24.48 12.24 21.46
CA GLY A 97 23.63 12.76 22.54
C GLY A 97 22.85 14.03 22.15
N ARG A 98 22.61 14.28 20.86
CA ARG A 98 21.60 15.21 20.40
C ARG A 98 20.27 14.67 20.90
N LYS A 99 19.65 15.41 21.81
CA LYS A 99 18.26 15.18 22.19
C LYS A 99 17.49 15.05 20.87
N LYS A 100 16.93 13.84 20.60
CA LYS A 100 15.96 13.70 19.49
C LYS A 100 14.96 14.84 19.67
N PRO A 101 14.63 15.59 18.62
CA PRO A 101 13.55 16.56 18.74
C PRO A 101 12.38 15.81 19.38
N ALA A 102 11.71 16.45 20.32
CA ALA A 102 10.56 15.83 20.97
C ALA A 102 9.61 15.34 19.88
N PRO A 103 9.17 14.06 19.91
CA PRO A 103 8.31 13.54 18.88
C PRO A 103 7.06 14.39 18.82
N GLN A 104 6.67 14.80 17.62
CA GLN A 104 5.44 15.53 17.43
C GLN A 104 4.25 14.64 17.85
N LEU A 105 3.16 15.23 18.30
CA LEU A 105 1.95 14.47 18.68
C LEU A 105 1.50 13.51 17.58
N ILE A 106 1.65 13.92 16.32
CA ILE A 106 1.31 13.08 15.17
C ILE A 106 2.18 11.82 15.08
N ASP A 107 3.46 11.90 15.42
CA ASP A 107 4.36 10.75 15.42
C ASP A 107 4.04 9.80 16.59
N ILE A 108 3.64 10.37 17.73
CA ILE A 108 3.21 9.59 18.91
C ILE A 108 1.91 8.85 18.59
N GLN A 109 0.97 9.50 17.89
CA GLN A 109 -0.27 8.87 17.42
C GLN A 109 0.00 7.71 16.49
N LEU A 110 0.83 7.93 15.46
CA LEU A 110 1.21 6.88 14.50
C LEU A 110 1.87 5.70 15.21
N ALA A 111 2.79 5.97 16.13
CA ALA A 111 3.46 4.92 16.91
C ALA A 111 2.48 4.15 17.83
N ALA A 112 1.46 4.80 18.37
CA ALA A 112 0.41 4.14 19.14
C ALA A 112 -0.43 3.21 18.25
N ASN A 113 -0.82 3.67 17.05
CA ASN A 113 -1.59 2.89 16.09
C ASN A 113 -0.84 1.66 15.61
N ILE A 114 0.44 1.81 15.25
CA ILE A 114 1.29 0.68 14.82
C ILE A 114 1.41 -0.38 15.91
N ARG A 115 1.43 0.01 17.19
CA ARG A 115 1.48 -0.93 18.32
C ARG A 115 0.12 -1.53 18.68
N GLY A 116 -0.97 -1.10 18.05
CA GLY A 116 -2.33 -1.52 18.38
C GLY A 116 -2.91 -0.86 19.63
N ASP A 117 -2.28 0.21 20.14
CA ASP A 117 -2.79 1.02 21.25
C ASP A 117 -3.75 2.08 20.71
N PHE A 118 -4.90 1.61 20.23
CA PHE A 118 -5.88 2.47 19.55
C PHE A 118 -6.52 3.49 20.48
N ASP A 119 -6.69 3.18 21.76
CA ASP A 119 -7.24 4.12 22.76
C ASP A 119 -6.33 5.33 22.95
N LYS A 120 -5.03 5.09 23.05
CA LYS A 120 -4.05 6.16 23.13
C LYS A 120 -3.99 6.96 21.83
N GLY A 121 -3.99 6.26 20.69
CA GLY A 121 -4.02 6.88 19.38
C GLY A 121 -5.22 7.79 19.20
N TRP A 122 -6.41 7.36 19.64
CA TRP A 122 -7.62 8.15 19.59
C TRP A 122 -7.57 9.42 20.45
N LYS A 123 -7.10 9.31 21.71
CA LYS A 123 -6.92 10.48 22.57
C LYS A 123 -6.01 11.53 21.97
N ILE A 124 -4.93 11.07 21.32
CA ILE A 124 -4.00 11.99 20.63
C ILE A 124 -4.64 12.58 19.38
N ALA A 125 -5.44 11.82 18.62
CA ALA A 125 -6.18 12.32 17.47
C ALA A 125 -7.12 13.48 17.86
N GLN A 126 -7.86 13.32 18.95
CA GLN A 126 -8.73 14.36 19.48
C GLN A 126 -7.96 15.61 19.93
N GLN A 127 -6.77 15.41 20.53
CA GLN A 127 -5.92 16.54 20.90
C GLN A 127 -5.39 17.27 19.66
N LEU A 128 -4.94 16.56 18.63
CA LEU A 128 -4.46 17.13 17.37
C LEU A 128 -5.56 17.94 16.68
N GLU A 129 -6.79 17.44 16.66
CA GLU A 129 -7.92 18.19 16.09
C GLU A 129 -8.15 19.54 16.78
N ARG A 130 -7.95 19.62 18.10
CA ARG A 130 -8.11 20.87 18.86
C ARG A 130 -6.98 21.88 18.59
N VAL A 131 -5.75 21.38 18.42
CA VAL A 131 -4.57 22.26 18.25
C VAL A 131 -4.25 22.55 16.79
N SER A 132 -4.69 21.73 15.86
CA SER A 132 -4.45 21.88 14.42
C SER A 132 -5.65 21.35 13.60
N PRO A 133 -6.80 22.00 13.67
CA PRO A 133 -8.06 21.50 13.07
C PRO A 133 -8.02 21.42 11.54
N GLY A 134 -7.07 22.12 10.90
CA GLY A 134 -6.91 22.14 9.45
C GLY A 134 -5.86 21.17 8.91
N ASP A 135 -5.13 20.45 9.75
CA ASP A 135 -4.03 19.58 9.37
C ASP A 135 -4.53 18.31 8.67
N ASP A 136 -4.16 18.13 7.40
CA ASP A 136 -4.61 17.01 6.57
C ASP A 136 -4.03 15.67 7.02
N ARG A 137 -2.83 15.66 7.55
CA ARG A 137 -2.19 14.45 8.09
C ARG A 137 -2.83 14.02 9.40
N ALA A 138 -3.17 14.97 10.26
CA ALA A 138 -3.93 14.69 11.48
C ALA A 138 -5.33 14.15 11.16
N ALA A 139 -6.00 14.71 10.16
CA ALA A 139 -7.28 14.23 9.66
C ALA A 139 -7.19 12.81 9.11
N PHE A 140 -6.18 12.52 8.27
CA PHE A 140 -5.91 11.18 7.76
C PHE A 140 -5.73 10.16 8.90
N ASN A 141 -4.88 10.47 9.88
CA ASN A 141 -4.65 9.58 11.01
C ASN A 141 -5.92 9.34 11.85
N ARG A 142 -6.77 10.37 11.99
CA ARG A 142 -8.08 10.23 12.65
C ARG A 142 -9.04 9.36 11.85
N GLY A 143 -8.99 9.44 10.52
CA GLY A 143 -9.77 8.59 9.63
C GLY A 143 -9.57 7.11 9.91
N TRP A 144 -8.33 6.67 10.14
CA TRP A 144 -8.02 5.30 10.53
C TRP A 144 -8.72 4.85 11.82
N HIS A 145 -8.78 5.72 12.82
CA HIS A 145 -9.50 5.40 14.06
C HIS A 145 -10.99 5.25 13.84
N LEU A 146 -11.59 6.13 13.04
CA LEU A 146 -13.01 6.06 12.72
C LEU A 146 -13.34 4.76 11.96
N LEU A 147 -12.51 4.38 10.98
CA LEU A 147 -12.69 3.09 10.29
C LEU A 147 -12.58 1.91 11.24
N HIS A 148 -11.62 1.94 12.17
CA HIS A 148 -11.46 0.88 13.16
C HIS A 148 -12.66 0.75 14.11
N GLN A 149 -13.37 1.84 14.36
CA GLN A 149 -14.61 1.90 15.15
C GLN A 149 -15.87 1.59 14.33
N GLY A 150 -15.74 1.36 13.03
CA GLY A 150 -16.87 1.08 12.13
C GLY A 150 -17.57 2.31 11.54
N HIS A 151 -17.07 3.50 11.80
CA HIS A 151 -17.54 4.75 11.18
C HIS A 151 -16.97 4.90 9.76
N LEU A 152 -17.46 4.05 8.84
CA LEU A 152 -16.84 3.89 7.51
C LEU A 152 -16.86 5.17 6.70
N ARG A 153 -18.01 5.83 6.61
CA ARG A 153 -18.17 7.04 5.79
C ARG A 153 -17.28 8.18 6.28
N GLU A 154 -17.38 8.53 7.56
CA GLU A 154 -16.60 9.60 8.15
C GLU A 154 -15.11 9.29 8.09
N GLY A 155 -14.75 8.05 8.34
CA GLY A 155 -13.36 7.59 8.27
C GLY A 155 -12.79 7.75 6.86
N MET A 156 -13.51 7.35 5.83
CA MET A 156 -13.07 7.48 4.43
C MET A 156 -12.97 8.93 3.98
N ILE A 157 -13.89 9.81 4.39
CA ILE A 157 -13.81 11.25 4.11
C ILE A 157 -12.51 11.84 4.68
N LEU A 158 -12.14 11.45 5.89
CA LEU A 158 -10.91 11.93 6.50
C LEU A 158 -9.66 11.30 5.90
N LEU A 159 -9.71 10.02 5.50
CA LEU A 159 -8.59 9.38 4.80
C LEU A 159 -8.29 10.08 3.47
N ASP A 160 -9.32 10.51 2.77
CA ASP A 160 -9.16 11.16 1.46
C ASP A 160 -8.37 12.48 1.55
N ARG A 161 -8.38 13.15 2.71
CA ARG A 161 -7.51 14.30 2.97
C ARG A 161 -6.02 13.96 2.92
N GLY A 162 -5.65 12.71 3.20
CA GLY A 162 -4.27 12.24 3.08
C GLY A 162 -3.70 12.28 1.65
N ARG A 163 -4.55 12.45 0.63
CA ARG A 163 -4.10 12.66 -0.76
C ARG A 163 -3.32 13.95 -0.93
N ALA A 164 -3.67 15.00 -0.21
CA ALA A 164 -2.95 16.27 -0.21
C ALA A 164 -1.50 16.10 0.28
N GLU A 165 -1.33 15.24 1.29
CA GLU A 165 -0.05 14.94 1.92
C GLU A 165 0.72 13.79 1.22
N GLY A 166 0.15 13.17 0.17
CA GLY A 166 0.76 12.04 -0.52
C GLY A 166 0.88 10.76 0.32
N VAL A 167 0.06 10.63 1.38
CA VAL A 167 0.04 9.46 2.29
C VAL A 167 -1.15 8.53 2.03
N PHE A 168 -2.06 8.93 1.14
CA PHE A 168 -3.22 8.13 0.76
C PHE A 168 -3.51 8.25 -0.73
N GLY A 169 -3.40 7.15 -1.46
CA GLY A 169 -3.68 7.08 -2.90
C GLY A 169 -2.86 8.06 -3.75
N ASN A 170 -3.26 8.21 -4.98
CA ASN A 170 -2.66 9.15 -5.91
C ASN A 170 -3.51 10.41 -6.04
N ARG A 171 -2.90 11.56 -6.28
CA ARG A 171 -3.65 12.74 -6.70
C ARG A 171 -4.26 12.45 -8.08
N PRO A 172 -5.54 12.86 -8.30
CA PRO A 172 -6.13 12.77 -9.62
C PRO A 172 -5.24 13.47 -10.66
N MET A 173 -4.95 12.79 -11.75
CA MET A 173 -3.95 13.25 -12.74
C MET A 173 -4.58 13.91 -13.96
N SER A 174 -5.90 13.78 -14.15
CA SER A 174 -6.60 14.51 -15.21
C SER A 174 -6.96 15.91 -14.71
N GLY A 175 -7.02 16.87 -15.64
CA GLY A 175 -7.48 18.23 -15.33
C GLY A 175 -8.98 18.34 -15.10
N GLN A 176 -9.73 17.23 -15.18
CA GLN A 176 -11.18 17.22 -15.04
C GLN A 176 -11.63 17.26 -13.58
N PRO A 177 -12.82 17.81 -13.30
CA PRO A 177 -13.32 17.91 -11.93
C PRO A 177 -13.59 16.53 -11.31
N LEU A 178 -13.56 16.48 -9.98
CA LEU A 178 -13.94 15.28 -9.24
C LEU A 178 -15.44 15.03 -9.41
N TRP A 179 -15.82 13.76 -9.64
CA TRP A 179 -17.21 13.34 -9.71
C TRP A 179 -17.91 13.55 -8.36
N ASP A 180 -19.06 14.18 -8.42
CA ASP A 180 -19.86 14.54 -7.24
C ASP A 180 -20.76 13.39 -6.74
N GLY A 181 -20.72 12.24 -7.39
CA GLY A 181 -21.56 11.10 -7.08
C GLY A 181 -22.99 11.19 -7.65
N ARG A 182 -23.33 12.22 -8.42
CA ARG A 182 -24.70 12.46 -8.93
C ARG A 182 -24.76 12.83 -10.40
N SER A 183 -23.81 13.63 -10.87
CA SER A 183 -23.79 14.12 -12.25
C SER A 183 -23.55 12.98 -13.22
N GLY A 184 -24.38 12.89 -14.27
CA GLY A 184 -24.21 11.98 -15.39
C GLY A 184 -23.03 12.38 -16.28
N GLY A 185 -22.74 11.56 -17.28
CA GLY A 185 -21.67 11.77 -18.23
C GLY A 185 -20.60 10.68 -18.18
N ASP A 186 -19.45 10.95 -18.77
CA ASP A 186 -18.31 10.03 -18.81
C ASP A 186 -17.47 10.20 -17.53
N VAL A 187 -17.38 9.13 -16.73
CA VAL A 187 -16.61 9.11 -15.47
C VAL A 187 -15.36 8.26 -15.64
N LEU A 188 -14.20 8.83 -15.43
CA LEU A 188 -12.95 8.10 -15.32
C LEU A 188 -12.79 7.58 -13.88
N LEU A 189 -12.96 6.27 -13.68
CA LEU A 189 -12.65 5.58 -12.43
C LEU A 189 -11.18 5.15 -12.45
N VAL A 190 -10.36 5.79 -11.64
CA VAL A 190 -8.92 5.51 -11.53
C VAL A 190 -8.71 4.48 -10.42
N LEU A 191 -8.37 3.25 -10.78
CA LEU A 191 -8.05 2.21 -9.79
C LEU A 191 -6.64 2.44 -9.23
N GLU A 192 -6.47 2.21 -7.93
CA GLU A 192 -5.27 2.59 -7.20
C GLU A 192 -4.69 1.42 -6.43
N GLY A 193 -3.42 1.54 -6.05
CA GLY A 193 -2.72 0.52 -5.27
C GLY A 193 -2.28 -0.68 -6.09
N GLY A 194 -2.07 -1.80 -5.42
CA GLY A 194 -1.69 -3.07 -6.02
C GLY A 194 -2.84 -3.75 -6.77
N PHE A 195 -2.57 -4.89 -7.39
CA PHE A 195 -3.59 -5.62 -8.17
C PHE A 195 -4.82 -6.01 -7.34
N GLY A 196 -4.60 -6.43 -6.09
CA GLY A 196 -5.71 -6.77 -5.18
C GLY A 196 -6.62 -5.58 -4.89
N ASP A 197 -6.03 -4.40 -4.67
CA ASP A 197 -6.77 -3.17 -4.44
C ASP A 197 -7.60 -2.78 -5.67
N GLN A 198 -7.01 -2.86 -6.85
CA GLN A 198 -7.66 -2.55 -8.11
C GLN A 198 -8.84 -3.50 -8.40
N ILE A 199 -8.65 -4.80 -8.18
CA ILE A 199 -9.72 -5.81 -8.29
C ILE A 199 -10.85 -5.52 -7.31
N HIS A 200 -10.53 -5.09 -6.09
CA HIS A 200 -11.54 -4.72 -5.11
C HIS A 200 -12.29 -3.45 -5.47
N GLN A 201 -11.63 -2.47 -6.08
CA GLN A 201 -12.21 -1.16 -6.40
C GLN A 201 -13.07 -1.18 -7.65
N VAL A 202 -12.81 -2.06 -8.65
CA VAL A 202 -13.58 -2.10 -9.89
C VAL A 202 -15.08 -2.34 -9.66
N ARG A 203 -15.48 -2.92 -8.54
CA ARG A 203 -16.89 -3.11 -8.17
C ARG A 203 -17.69 -1.81 -8.18
N PHE A 204 -17.06 -0.67 -7.90
CA PHE A 204 -17.72 0.64 -7.91
C PHE A 204 -18.15 1.08 -9.31
N ALA A 205 -17.58 0.50 -10.38
CA ALA A 205 -18.00 0.80 -11.74
C ALA A 205 -19.49 0.50 -11.96
N LYS A 206 -19.99 -0.61 -11.39
CA LYS A 206 -21.42 -0.96 -11.45
C LYS A 206 -22.29 0.12 -10.81
N ASP A 207 -21.90 0.60 -9.64
CA ASP A 207 -22.72 1.56 -8.88
C ASP A 207 -22.71 2.95 -9.52
N ILE A 208 -21.56 3.33 -10.12
CA ILE A 208 -21.43 4.56 -10.90
C ILE A 208 -22.29 4.47 -12.17
N ALA A 209 -22.24 3.33 -12.88
CA ALA A 209 -23.05 3.10 -14.08
C ALA A 209 -24.54 3.12 -13.79
N GLN A 210 -24.99 2.59 -12.65
CA GLN A 210 -26.39 2.64 -12.21
C GLN A 210 -26.90 4.07 -11.96
N ARG A 211 -26.01 5.04 -11.81
CA ARG A 211 -26.34 6.47 -11.71
C ARG A 211 -26.41 7.16 -13.08
N GLY A 212 -26.37 6.39 -14.16
CA GLY A 212 -26.51 6.90 -15.52
C GLY A 212 -25.20 7.38 -16.14
N CYS A 213 -24.04 7.00 -15.55
CA CYS A 213 -22.74 7.37 -16.08
C CYS A 213 -22.20 6.29 -17.03
N ARG A 214 -21.41 6.72 -18.02
CA ARG A 214 -20.55 5.83 -18.78
C ARG A 214 -19.20 5.76 -18.06
N VAL A 215 -18.80 4.55 -17.63
CA VAL A 215 -17.61 4.37 -16.80
C VAL A 215 -16.41 3.92 -17.62
N ILE A 216 -15.39 4.72 -17.64
CA ILE A 216 -14.08 4.40 -18.20
C ILE A 216 -13.15 4.05 -17.01
N VAL A 217 -12.54 2.88 -17.01
CA VAL A 217 -11.70 2.43 -15.92
C VAL A 217 -10.23 2.56 -16.32
N SER A 218 -9.47 3.28 -15.51
CA SER A 218 -8.01 3.33 -15.60
C SER A 218 -7.41 2.30 -14.64
N CYS A 219 -6.64 1.34 -15.16
CA CYS A 219 -6.05 0.26 -14.38
C CYS A 219 -4.67 -0.14 -14.89
N SER A 220 -3.99 -1.01 -14.14
CA SER A 220 -2.76 -1.66 -14.59
C SER A 220 -3.00 -2.47 -15.86
N PRO A 221 -2.09 -2.43 -16.84
CA PRO A 221 -2.25 -3.13 -18.12
C PRO A 221 -2.54 -4.62 -17.98
N GLU A 222 -1.94 -5.28 -17.00
CA GLU A 222 -2.10 -6.69 -16.69
C GLU A 222 -3.53 -7.06 -16.27
N LEU A 223 -4.22 -6.13 -15.63
CA LEU A 223 -5.59 -6.32 -15.18
C LEU A 223 -6.64 -5.94 -16.24
N ALA A 224 -6.26 -5.23 -17.29
CA ALA A 224 -7.21 -4.77 -18.31
C ALA A 224 -8.06 -5.90 -18.93
N PRO A 225 -7.50 -7.09 -19.24
CA PRO A 225 -8.29 -8.20 -19.76
C PRO A 225 -9.38 -8.71 -18.81
N LEU A 226 -9.13 -8.63 -17.50
CA LEU A 226 -10.09 -9.01 -16.46
C LEU A 226 -11.13 -7.92 -16.24
N ILE A 227 -10.69 -6.68 -16.16
CA ILE A 227 -11.52 -5.54 -15.75
C ILE A 227 -12.52 -5.14 -16.86
N LYS A 228 -12.16 -5.29 -18.13
CA LYS A 228 -13.03 -4.92 -19.27
C LYS A 228 -14.39 -5.59 -19.24
N ASP A 229 -14.47 -6.79 -18.68
CA ASP A 229 -15.69 -7.60 -18.62
C ASP A 229 -16.44 -7.45 -17.28
N CYS A 230 -15.95 -6.58 -16.37
CA CYS A 230 -16.62 -6.32 -15.11
C CYS A 230 -17.90 -5.49 -15.30
N ALA A 231 -18.90 -5.76 -14.45
CA ALA A 231 -20.17 -5.07 -14.51
C ALA A 231 -20.02 -3.55 -14.36
N GLY A 232 -20.64 -2.80 -15.26
CA GLY A 232 -20.63 -1.34 -15.27
C GLY A 232 -19.43 -0.72 -15.98
N VAL A 233 -18.43 -1.50 -16.38
CA VAL A 233 -17.29 -1.01 -17.15
C VAL A 233 -17.68 -0.85 -18.61
N SER A 234 -17.55 0.37 -19.14
CA SER A 234 -17.82 0.66 -20.55
C SER A 234 -16.56 0.64 -21.42
N ALA A 235 -15.44 1.00 -20.84
CA ALA A 235 -14.12 0.97 -21.49
C ALA A 235 -13.01 0.88 -20.45
N VAL A 236 -11.83 0.43 -20.88
CA VAL A 236 -10.62 0.37 -20.05
C VAL A 236 -9.51 1.15 -20.73
N CYS A 237 -8.77 1.92 -19.97
CA CYS A 237 -7.53 2.55 -20.40
C CYS A 237 -6.40 2.20 -19.42
N GLN A 238 -5.16 2.32 -19.90
CA GLN A 238 -4.00 2.06 -19.06
C GLN A 238 -3.79 3.19 -18.06
N HIS A 239 -3.19 2.88 -16.93
CA HIS A 239 -2.73 3.86 -15.95
C HIS A 239 -1.89 4.95 -16.65
N MET A 240 -2.03 6.19 -16.16
CA MET A 240 -1.34 7.38 -16.67
C MET A 240 -1.80 7.86 -18.05
N ALA A 241 -2.66 7.11 -18.74
CA ALA A 241 -3.19 7.52 -20.04
C ALA A 241 -4.36 8.51 -19.94
N GLY A 242 -4.69 8.99 -18.76
CA GLY A 242 -5.83 9.89 -18.53
C GLY A 242 -5.81 11.18 -19.35
N GLY A 243 -4.65 11.59 -19.85
CA GLY A 243 -4.53 12.73 -20.76
C GLY A 243 -5.00 12.47 -22.20
N GLY A 244 -5.29 11.21 -22.57
CA GLY A 244 -5.69 10.84 -23.93
C GLY A 244 -7.14 10.34 -24.06
N VAL A 245 -7.86 10.19 -22.93
CA VAL A 245 -9.24 9.68 -22.93
C VAL A 245 -10.20 10.77 -22.49
N TYR A 246 -11.15 11.10 -23.36
CA TYR A 246 -12.20 12.07 -23.01
C TYR A 246 -13.06 11.54 -21.86
N HIS A 247 -13.28 12.37 -20.87
CA HIS A 247 -14.18 12.14 -19.75
C HIS A 247 -14.61 13.49 -19.17
N ASP A 248 -15.80 13.53 -18.58
CA ASP A 248 -16.35 14.74 -17.95
C ASP A 248 -15.89 14.85 -16.49
N TRP A 249 -15.78 13.71 -15.82
CA TRP A 249 -15.49 13.60 -14.38
C TRP A 249 -14.43 12.54 -14.11
N GLN A 250 -13.76 12.68 -12.97
CA GLN A 250 -12.84 11.65 -12.49
C GLN A 250 -13.14 11.30 -11.03
N VAL A 251 -12.86 10.05 -10.66
CA VAL A 251 -12.94 9.57 -9.28
C VAL A 251 -11.85 8.51 -9.04
N ALA A 252 -11.13 8.67 -7.94
CA ALA A 252 -10.18 7.67 -7.50
C ALA A 252 -10.91 6.48 -6.85
N GLY A 253 -10.44 5.26 -7.10
CA GLY A 253 -11.09 4.05 -6.62
C GLY A 253 -11.25 4.00 -5.11
N MET A 254 -10.22 4.46 -4.36
CA MET A 254 -10.29 4.53 -2.91
C MET A 254 -11.24 5.60 -2.37
N SER A 255 -11.53 6.65 -3.17
CA SER A 255 -12.46 7.72 -2.80
C SER A 255 -13.90 7.48 -3.29
N ALA A 256 -14.10 6.53 -4.21
CA ALA A 256 -15.42 6.26 -4.80
C ALA A 256 -16.48 5.92 -3.76
N VAL A 257 -16.08 5.25 -2.67
CA VAL A 257 -16.97 4.92 -1.54
C VAL A 257 -17.61 6.16 -0.93
N VAL A 258 -16.88 7.28 -0.85
CA VAL A 258 -17.38 8.55 -0.32
C VAL A 258 -18.40 9.15 -1.26
N GLN A 259 -18.10 9.20 -2.56
CA GLN A 259 -18.96 9.78 -3.59
C GLN A 259 -20.25 8.95 -3.79
N LEU A 260 -20.14 7.64 -3.61
CA LEU A 260 -21.28 6.74 -3.67
C LEU A 260 -22.20 6.80 -2.46
N GLY A 261 -21.71 7.34 -1.34
CA GLY A 261 -22.50 7.56 -0.13
C GLY A 261 -22.63 6.35 0.77
N TYR A 262 -21.66 5.42 0.69
CA TYR A 262 -21.56 4.26 1.60
C TYR A 262 -21.11 4.65 3.00
#